data_61af5e43682b96576031fd970e09c586
#
_entry.id   61af5e43682b96576031fd970e09c586
#
_cell.length_a   1.000
_cell.length_b   1.000
_cell.length_c   1.000
_cell.angle_alpha   90.00
_cell.angle_beta   90.00
_cell.angle_gamma   90.00
#
_symmetry.space_group_name_H-M   'P 1'
#
loop_
_entity.id
_entity.type
_entity.pdbx_description
1 polymer ?
#
loop_
_entity_poly.entity_id
_entity_poly.type
_entity_poly.pdbx_seq_one_letter_code
_entity_poly.pdbx_strand_id
1 'polypeptide(L)'
;MAGACSLAGDPQTFRVATYNLENYLAQPAGTRPAKSAEGKAKIRESLRALNADVVALQEVGSTNALLELRSSLKAAGLVYQFWEIVSGWDTNIHVAVLSKFPFTASRPHTNDSFLLFGRRFHVSRGFAEVDIRVNEQYAFTLLTAHLKSRRPVPEADEAELREQESIVLREKIDALFHADPNINLVVLGDFNDKKDSKSTRAVIGRGKHALIDTRPAERNGDDQPNPNPRYEPRTITWTHHYGKEDTYSRIDYIMLSPGMAREWDRQNTFILTQTNWGVGSDHRPIAATFRAVNE
;
A
#
# COMPACT_ATOMS: atom_id res chain seq x y z
N MET A 1 8.20 46.02 -24.63
CA MET A 1 8.61 44.68 -24.27
C MET A 1 7.41 43.96 -23.62
N ALA A 2 6.74 43.10 -24.39
CA ALA A 2 5.61 42.33 -23.90
C ALA A 2 6.19 41.08 -23.22
N GLY A 3 6.03 40.97 -21.90
CA GLY A 3 6.39 39.79 -21.16
C GLY A 3 5.47 38.64 -21.54
N ALA A 4 6.04 37.59 -22.12
CA ALA A 4 5.34 36.33 -22.35
C ALA A 4 4.97 35.73 -20.99
N CYS A 5 3.69 35.81 -20.62
CA CYS A 5 3.13 35.05 -19.51
C CYS A 5 3.14 33.57 -19.96
N SER A 6 4.11 32.79 -19.49
CA SER A 6 4.12 31.34 -19.64
C SER A 6 2.90 30.82 -18.87
N LEU A 7 1.88 30.36 -19.61
CA LEU A 7 0.82 29.55 -19.03
C LEU A 7 1.50 28.29 -18.52
N ALA A 8 1.73 28.20 -17.21
CA ALA A 8 2.10 26.93 -16.58
C ALA A 8 0.97 25.94 -16.91
N GLY A 9 1.29 24.91 -17.68
CA GLY A 9 0.35 23.82 -17.94
C GLY A 9 -0.10 23.19 -16.62
N ASP A 10 -1.28 22.59 -16.60
CA ASP A 10 -1.76 21.87 -15.42
C ASP A 10 -0.68 20.88 -14.94
N PRO A 11 -0.41 20.82 -13.64
CA PRO A 11 0.62 19.95 -13.10
C PRO A 11 0.29 18.48 -13.42
N GLN A 12 1.33 17.73 -13.79
CA GLN A 12 1.20 16.29 -14.05
C GLN A 12 0.61 15.62 -12.81
N THR A 13 -0.47 14.85 -12.99
CA THR A 13 -1.04 14.02 -11.94
C THR A 13 -0.54 12.58 -12.04
N PHE A 14 -0.42 11.89 -10.90
CA PHE A 14 -0.08 10.47 -10.86
C PHE A 14 -0.88 9.76 -9.76
N ARG A 15 -1.10 8.47 -9.95
CA ARG A 15 -1.89 7.63 -9.05
C ARG A 15 -1.03 6.56 -8.42
N VAL A 16 -1.12 6.47 -7.07
CA VAL A 16 -0.49 5.43 -6.27
C VAL A 16 -1.57 4.54 -5.69
N ALA A 17 -1.38 3.22 -5.74
CA ALA A 17 -2.35 2.25 -5.23
C ALA A 17 -1.67 1.16 -4.38
N THR A 18 -2.47 0.46 -3.57
CA THR A 18 -2.06 -0.79 -2.92
C THR A 18 -3.13 -1.86 -3.09
N TYR A 19 -2.69 -3.12 -3.21
CA TYR A 19 -3.56 -4.26 -3.38
C TYR A 19 -2.94 -5.54 -2.81
N ASN A 20 -3.54 -6.11 -1.79
CA ASN A 20 -3.22 -7.47 -1.35
C ASN A 20 -3.87 -8.46 -2.33
N LEU A 21 -3.08 -9.36 -2.92
CA LEU A 21 -3.49 -10.27 -3.99
C LEU A 21 -4.00 -11.63 -3.48
N GLU A 22 -4.09 -11.81 -2.17
CA GLU A 22 -4.51 -13.07 -1.54
C GLU A 22 -3.82 -14.29 -2.14
N ASN A 23 -2.56 -14.50 -1.77
CA ASN A 23 -1.75 -15.64 -2.23
C ASN A 23 -1.60 -15.72 -3.78
N TYR A 24 -0.98 -14.71 -4.39
CA TYR A 24 -0.65 -14.78 -5.83
C TYR A 24 0.51 -15.75 -6.07
N LEU A 25 0.24 -17.04 -5.87
CA LEU A 25 1.18 -18.16 -5.96
C LEU A 25 1.03 -18.89 -7.28
N ALA A 26 2.15 -19.30 -7.87
CA ALA A 26 2.17 -20.18 -9.06
C ALA A 26 1.92 -21.64 -8.68
N GLN A 27 2.38 -22.07 -7.49
CA GLN A 27 2.21 -23.41 -6.92
C GLN A 27 1.77 -23.27 -5.46
N PRO A 28 1.09 -24.28 -4.88
CA PRO A 28 0.77 -24.27 -3.46
C PRO A 28 2.03 -24.16 -2.59
N ALA A 29 1.92 -23.45 -1.46
CA ALA A 29 3.00 -23.30 -0.48
C ALA A 29 2.46 -23.49 0.95
N GLY A 30 2.79 -24.62 1.57
CA GLY A 30 2.20 -25.02 2.87
C GLY A 30 0.69 -25.15 2.76
N THR A 31 -0.04 -24.36 3.56
CA THR A 31 -1.51 -24.34 3.54
C THR A 31 -2.11 -23.33 2.56
N ARG A 32 -1.27 -22.58 1.82
CA ARG A 32 -1.72 -21.59 0.85
C ARG A 32 -1.91 -22.25 -0.51
N PRO A 33 -3.09 -22.16 -1.14
CA PRO A 33 -3.32 -22.69 -2.47
C PRO A 33 -2.63 -21.83 -3.53
N ALA A 34 -2.37 -22.40 -4.70
CA ALA A 34 -2.01 -21.62 -5.89
C ALA A 34 -3.19 -20.74 -6.31
N LYS A 35 -2.91 -19.53 -6.81
CA LYS A 35 -3.95 -18.65 -7.34
C LYS A 35 -4.55 -19.26 -8.61
N SER A 36 -5.87 -19.38 -8.65
CA SER A 36 -6.59 -19.91 -9.82
C SER A 36 -6.42 -19.00 -11.04
N ALA A 37 -6.60 -19.57 -12.23
CA ALA A 37 -6.53 -18.81 -13.48
C ALA A 37 -7.59 -17.69 -13.53
N GLU A 38 -8.79 -17.95 -12.98
CA GLU A 38 -9.88 -16.98 -12.85
C GLU A 38 -9.52 -15.87 -11.87
N GLY A 39 -8.96 -16.23 -10.70
CA GLY A 39 -8.47 -15.25 -9.71
C GLY A 39 -7.38 -14.34 -10.28
N LYS A 40 -6.41 -14.92 -11.01
CA LYS A 40 -5.38 -14.14 -11.73
C LYS A 40 -5.99 -13.21 -12.78
N ALA A 41 -7.00 -13.68 -13.53
CA ALA A 41 -7.69 -12.85 -14.51
C ALA A 41 -8.40 -11.66 -13.85
N LYS A 42 -9.07 -11.89 -12.72
CA LYS A 42 -9.76 -10.85 -11.96
C LYS A 42 -8.80 -9.83 -11.35
N ILE A 43 -7.65 -10.28 -10.84
CA ILE A 43 -6.59 -9.37 -10.37
C ILE A 43 -6.09 -8.48 -11.50
N ARG A 44 -5.86 -9.02 -12.70
CA ARG A 44 -5.45 -8.22 -13.87
C ARG A 44 -6.53 -7.20 -14.27
N GLU A 45 -7.80 -7.61 -14.26
CA GLU A 45 -8.94 -6.71 -14.49
C GLU A 45 -8.94 -5.55 -13.48
N SER A 46 -8.78 -5.86 -12.19
CA SER A 46 -8.73 -4.87 -11.13
C SER A 46 -7.56 -3.88 -11.29
N LEU A 47 -6.36 -4.38 -11.57
CA LEU A 47 -5.17 -3.53 -11.80
C LEU A 47 -5.33 -2.64 -13.04
N ARG A 48 -5.96 -3.14 -14.11
CA ARG A 48 -6.28 -2.32 -15.29
C ARG A 48 -7.32 -1.23 -14.98
N ALA A 49 -8.35 -1.56 -14.23
CA ALA A 49 -9.39 -0.61 -13.81
C ALA A 49 -8.83 0.48 -12.87
N LEU A 50 -7.91 0.12 -11.95
CA LEU A 50 -7.17 1.08 -11.14
C LEU A 50 -6.37 2.06 -12.01
N ASN A 51 -5.72 1.54 -13.06
CA ASN A 51 -4.80 2.27 -13.93
C ASN A 51 -3.83 3.16 -13.11
N ALA A 52 -3.27 2.59 -12.05
CA ALA A 52 -2.32 3.29 -11.21
C ALA A 52 -0.97 3.44 -11.92
N ASP A 53 -0.23 4.49 -11.60
CA ASP A 53 1.12 4.70 -12.13
C ASP A 53 2.15 3.96 -11.29
N VAL A 54 1.86 3.83 -9.99
CA VAL A 54 2.64 3.04 -9.04
C VAL A 54 1.66 2.17 -8.23
N VAL A 55 1.96 0.89 -8.08
CA VAL A 55 1.16 -0.01 -7.26
C VAL A 55 2.03 -0.87 -6.35
N ALA A 56 1.73 -0.83 -5.05
CA ALA A 56 2.29 -1.74 -4.06
C ALA A 56 1.41 -2.99 -3.96
N LEU A 57 2.02 -4.15 -4.01
CA LEU A 57 1.35 -5.45 -3.98
C LEU A 57 1.78 -6.23 -2.74
N GLN A 58 0.84 -6.90 -2.11
CA GLN A 58 1.08 -7.83 -1.03
C GLN A 58 0.69 -9.24 -1.45
N GLU A 59 1.29 -10.23 -0.81
CA GLU A 59 1.09 -11.66 -1.06
C GLU A 59 1.50 -12.13 -2.46
N VAL A 60 2.56 -11.55 -3.01
CA VAL A 60 3.20 -12.04 -4.24
C VAL A 60 4.05 -13.26 -3.91
N GLY A 61 3.83 -14.37 -4.60
CA GLY A 61 4.47 -15.65 -4.25
C GLY A 61 5.95 -15.76 -4.61
N SER A 62 6.41 -15.06 -5.64
CA SER A 62 7.81 -15.13 -6.07
C SER A 62 8.10 -14.07 -7.14
N THR A 63 9.38 -13.88 -7.45
CA THR A 63 9.80 -13.04 -8.58
C THR A 63 9.18 -13.54 -9.90
N ASN A 64 9.11 -14.85 -10.14
CA ASN A 64 8.50 -15.39 -11.34
C ASN A 64 6.99 -15.09 -11.40
N ALA A 65 6.28 -15.16 -10.26
CA ALA A 65 4.86 -14.79 -10.19
C ALA A 65 4.66 -13.30 -10.50
N LEU A 66 5.52 -12.41 -9.98
CA LEU A 66 5.50 -10.99 -10.29
C LEU A 66 5.75 -10.72 -11.78
N LEU A 67 6.73 -11.39 -12.37
CA LEU A 67 7.07 -11.22 -13.79
C LEU A 67 5.95 -11.77 -14.70
N GLU A 68 5.30 -12.87 -14.33
CA GLU A 68 4.10 -13.37 -15.01
C GLU A 68 2.97 -12.33 -14.98
N LEU A 69 2.68 -11.75 -13.80
CA LEU A 69 1.68 -10.70 -13.65
C LEU A 69 2.02 -9.47 -14.53
N ARG A 70 3.27 -8.99 -14.47
CA ARG A 70 3.74 -7.87 -15.31
C ARG A 70 3.57 -8.15 -16.81
N SER A 71 3.98 -9.34 -17.25
CA SER A 71 3.86 -9.75 -18.66
C SER A 71 2.39 -9.79 -19.10
N SER A 72 1.51 -10.34 -18.26
CA SER A 72 0.07 -10.40 -18.52
C SER A 72 -0.57 -9.00 -18.58
N LEU A 73 -0.17 -8.08 -17.68
CA LEU A 73 -0.61 -6.69 -17.68
C LEU A 73 -0.12 -5.94 -18.91
N LYS A 74 1.14 -6.15 -19.33
CA LYS A 74 1.69 -5.58 -20.55
C LYS A 74 0.92 -6.04 -21.78
N ALA A 75 0.58 -7.32 -21.89
CA ALA A 75 -0.24 -7.86 -22.97
C ALA A 75 -1.64 -7.23 -23.00
N ALA A 76 -2.14 -6.78 -21.83
CA ALA A 76 -3.43 -6.10 -21.68
C ALA A 76 -3.34 -4.55 -21.76
N GLY A 77 -2.18 -4.00 -22.20
CA GLY A 77 -1.98 -2.56 -22.42
C GLY A 77 -1.54 -1.76 -21.18
N LEU A 78 -1.32 -2.40 -20.02
CA LEU A 78 -0.83 -1.75 -18.81
C LEU A 78 0.64 -2.12 -18.56
N VAL A 79 1.55 -1.17 -18.82
CA VAL A 79 3.00 -1.40 -18.78
C VAL A 79 3.60 -0.81 -17.53
N TYR A 80 4.20 -1.66 -16.69
CA TYR A 80 5.07 -1.25 -15.59
C TYR A 80 6.52 -1.56 -15.96
N GLN A 81 7.33 -0.55 -16.19
CA GLN A 81 8.72 -0.71 -16.61
C GLN A 81 9.63 -1.10 -15.44
N PHE A 82 9.35 -0.55 -14.28
CA PHE A 82 10.16 -0.71 -13.06
C PHE A 82 9.43 -1.56 -12.04
N TRP A 83 10.19 -2.33 -11.28
CA TRP A 83 9.62 -3.20 -10.25
C TRP A 83 10.65 -3.51 -9.17
N GLU A 84 10.16 -3.76 -7.97
CA GLU A 84 10.92 -4.28 -6.83
C GLU A 84 10.11 -5.40 -6.18
N ILE A 85 10.79 -6.39 -5.59
CA ILE A 85 10.16 -7.42 -4.74
C ILE A 85 11.04 -7.66 -3.53
N VAL A 86 10.43 -7.64 -2.34
CA VAL A 86 11.16 -7.77 -1.07
C VAL A 86 10.63 -8.95 -0.30
N SER A 87 11.54 -9.85 0.05
CA SER A 87 11.30 -10.99 0.93
C SER A 87 11.52 -10.58 2.38
N GLY A 88 10.81 -11.23 3.29
CA GLY A 88 11.09 -11.20 4.72
C GLY A 88 11.39 -12.61 5.24
N TRP A 89 11.06 -12.84 6.49
CA TRP A 89 11.19 -14.15 7.13
C TRP A 89 10.21 -15.19 6.54
N ASP A 90 8.99 -14.77 6.16
CA ASP A 90 8.07 -15.61 5.38
C ASP A 90 8.54 -15.68 3.93
N THR A 91 9.03 -16.85 3.52
CA THR A 91 9.59 -17.08 2.18
C THR A 91 8.52 -17.42 1.13
N ASN A 92 7.25 -17.49 1.49
CA ASN A 92 6.18 -17.90 0.58
C ASN A 92 5.44 -16.73 -0.05
N ILE A 93 5.37 -15.59 0.65
CA ILE A 93 4.67 -14.39 0.18
C ILE A 93 5.50 -13.14 0.46
N HIS A 94 5.49 -12.24 -0.48
CA HIS A 94 6.36 -11.08 -0.53
C HIS A 94 5.56 -9.79 -0.73
N VAL A 95 6.20 -8.65 -0.43
CA VAL A 95 5.73 -7.34 -0.88
C VAL A 95 6.44 -6.98 -2.18
N ALA A 96 5.74 -6.29 -3.08
CA ALA A 96 6.33 -5.83 -4.33
C ALA A 96 5.82 -4.44 -4.71
N VAL A 97 6.58 -3.74 -5.55
CA VAL A 97 6.20 -2.45 -6.13
C VAL A 97 6.33 -2.57 -7.65
N LEU A 98 5.29 -2.17 -8.37
CA LEU A 98 5.31 -1.98 -9.82
C LEU A 98 5.18 -0.48 -10.12
N SER A 99 5.97 0.05 -11.05
CA SER A 99 5.96 1.46 -11.39
C SER A 99 6.11 1.69 -12.89
N LYS A 100 5.39 2.70 -13.41
CA LYS A 100 5.62 3.27 -14.75
C LYS A 100 6.83 4.21 -14.73
N PHE A 101 7.15 4.76 -13.55
CA PHE A 101 8.24 5.72 -13.32
C PHE A 101 9.51 5.03 -12.83
N PRO A 102 10.69 5.59 -13.14
CA PRO A 102 11.97 5.01 -12.70
C PRO A 102 12.17 5.11 -11.18
N PHE A 103 12.78 4.07 -10.63
CA PHE A 103 13.34 4.10 -9.28
C PHE A 103 14.70 4.80 -9.32
N THR A 104 14.90 5.80 -8.46
CA THR A 104 16.20 6.47 -8.26
C THR A 104 17.00 5.82 -7.14
N ALA A 105 16.31 5.14 -6.22
CA ALA A 105 16.92 4.28 -5.20
C ALA A 105 15.94 3.16 -4.82
N SER A 106 16.50 2.03 -4.37
CA SER A 106 15.76 0.93 -3.77
C SER A 106 16.50 0.47 -2.51
N ARG A 107 15.75 0.32 -1.41
CA ARG A 107 16.24 -0.08 -0.10
C ARG A 107 15.36 -1.21 0.45
N PRO A 108 15.64 -2.48 0.06
CA PRO A 108 14.89 -3.63 0.55
C PRO A 108 15.23 -3.93 2.01
N HIS A 109 14.24 -3.87 2.90
CA HIS A 109 14.36 -4.23 4.31
C HIS A 109 13.98 -5.69 4.51
N THR A 110 14.94 -6.61 4.44
CA THR A 110 14.71 -8.06 4.41
C THR A 110 14.96 -8.76 5.75
N ASN A 111 15.83 -8.18 6.60
CA ASN A 111 16.37 -8.85 7.79
C ASN A 111 16.05 -8.12 9.11
N ASP A 112 15.05 -7.25 9.10
CA ASP A 112 14.65 -6.55 10.30
C ASP A 112 14.14 -7.52 11.37
N SER A 113 14.52 -7.27 12.61
CA SER A 113 14.17 -8.12 13.75
C SER A 113 13.94 -7.26 15.00
N PHE A 114 13.20 -7.82 15.95
CA PHE A 114 12.87 -7.19 17.23
C PHE A 114 12.95 -8.23 18.37
N LEU A 115 12.99 -7.74 19.59
CA LEU A 115 12.92 -8.59 20.80
C LEU A 115 11.53 -8.48 21.40
N LEU A 116 10.93 -9.65 21.68
CA LEU A 116 9.66 -9.76 22.39
C LEU A 116 9.79 -10.84 23.46
N PHE A 117 9.57 -10.49 24.72
CA PHE A 117 9.74 -11.39 25.88
C PHE A 117 11.11 -12.10 25.93
N GLY A 118 12.18 -11.38 25.57
CA GLY A 118 13.55 -11.92 25.56
C GLY A 118 13.88 -12.84 24.38
N ARG A 119 12.95 -13.05 23.45
CA ARG A 119 13.16 -13.85 22.23
C ARG A 119 13.27 -12.93 21.02
N ARG A 120 14.12 -13.31 20.06
CA ARG A 120 14.24 -12.61 18.79
C ARG A 120 13.21 -13.11 17.79
N PHE A 121 12.48 -12.16 17.22
CA PHE A 121 11.56 -12.37 16.11
C PHE A 121 12.02 -11.55 14.92
N HIS A 122 11.58 -11.94 13.73
CA HIS A 122 11.87 -11.23 12.48
C HIS A 122 10.60 -10.65 11.90
N VAL A 123 10.74 -9.53 11.17
CA VAL A 123 9.63 -8.96 10.39
C VAL A 123 9.21 -9.99 9.33
N SER A 124 7.92 -10.32 9.32
CA SER A 124 7.42 -11.47 8.56
C SER A 124 7.65 -11.32 7.05
N ARG A 125 7.34 -10.18 6.43
CA ARG A 125 7.35 -10.00 4.96
C ARG A 125 8.37 -8.98 4.49
N GLY A 126 9.11 -8.34 5.41
CA GLY A 126 10.01 -7.23 5.09
C GLY A 126 9.24 -5.97 4.63
N PHE A 127 10.00 -4.95 4.23
CA PHE A 127 9.43 -3.71 3.70
C PHE A 127 10.16 -3.35 2.40
N ALA A 128 9.42 -2.87 1.39
CA ALA A 128 10.03 -2.30 0.19
C ALA A 128 9.99 -0.78 0.29
N GLU A 129 11.16 -0.15 0.23
CA GLU A 129 11.35 1.29 0.22
C GLU A 129 11.99 1.67 -1.11
N VAL A 130 11.33 2.54 -1.89
CA VAL A 130 11.80 2.99 -3.19
C VAL A 130 11.61 4.49 -3.35
N ASP A 131 12.62 5.17 -3.91
CA ASP A 131 12.49 6.55 -4.37
C ASP A 131 12.08 6.54 -5.83
N ILE A 132 11.01 7.24 -6.15
CA ILE A 132 10.36 7.22 -7.47
C ILE A 132 10.40 8.62 -8.05
N ARG A 133 10.96 8.76 -9.26
CA ARG A 133 11.01 10.04 -9.99
C ARG A 133 9.86 10.12 -10.98
N VAL A 134 8.87 10.97 -10.70
CA VAL A 134 7.70 11.17 -11.56
C VAL A 134 8.05 12.01 -12.78
N ASN A 135 8.85 13.07 -12.57
CA ASN A 135 9.38 13.94 -13.65
C ASN A 135 10.74 14.52 -13.22
N GLU A 136 11.30 15.44 -13.99
CA GLU A 136 12.62 16.05 -13.72
C GLU A 136 12.68 16.83 -12.40
N GLN A 137 11.55 17.34 -11.94
CA GLN A 137 11.46 18.25 -10.79
C GLN A 137 10.79 17.61 -9.57
N TYR A 138 10.18 16.42 -9.73
CA TYR A 138 9.39 15.81 -8.69
C TYR A 138 9.73 14.34 -8.47
N ALA A 139 10.02 14.02 -7.22
CA ALA A 139 10.21 12.65 -6.73
C ALA A 139 9.53 12.47 -5.37
N PHE A 140 9.19 11.24 -5.04
CA PHE A 140 8.67 10.87 -3.73
C PHE A 140 9.21 9.49 -3.29
N THR A 141 9.18 9.24 -2.00
CA THR A 141 9.53 7.92 -1.42
C THR A 141 8.26 7.12 -1.17
N LEU A 142 8.27 5.86 -1.56
CA LEU A 142 7.22 4.90 -1.25
C LEU A 142 7.78 3.83 -0.33
N LEU A 143 7.09 3.58 0.79
CA LEU A 143 7.42 2.52 1.74
C LEU A 143 6.20 1.61 1.91
N THR A 144 6.28 0.36 1.46
CA THR A 144 5.18 -0.59 1.57
C THR A 144 5.46 -1.69 2.58
N ALA A 145 4.41 -2.09 3.30
CA ALA A 145 4.43 -3.14 4.31
C ALA A 145 3.24 -4.10 4.16
N HIS A 146 3.46 -5.34 4.59
CA HIS A 146 2.42 -6.30 4.89
C HIS A 146 2.69 -6.84 6.31
N LEU A 147 2.04 -6.27 7.30
CA LEU A 147 2.28 -6.60 8.72
C LEU A 147 1.70 -7.98 9.08
N LYS A 148 2.15 -8.52 10.22
CA LYS A 148 1.71 -9.82 10.75
C LYS A 148 0.18 -9.93 10.75
N SER A 149 -0.32 -10.96 10.09
CA SER A 149 -1.77 -11.26 10.03
C SER A 149 -2.33 -11.63 11.40
N ARG A 150 -3.66 -11.59 11.53
CA ARG A 150 -4.39 -12.02 12.75
C ARG A 150 -4.43 -13.52 12.93
N ARG A 151 -3.76 -14.28 12.06
CA ARG A 151 -3.67 -15.74 12.21
C ARG A 151 -2.79 -16.07 13.42
N PRO A 152 -3.31 -16.80 14.43
CA PRO A 152 -2.55 -17.23 15.60
C PRO A 152 -1.31 -18.02 15.21
N VAL A 153 -0.25 -17.84 15.98
CA VAL A 153 1.00 -18.62 15.90
C VAL A 153 1.38 -19.09 17.30
N PRO A 154 2.05 -20.25 17.45
CA PRO A 154 2.37 -20.80 18.78
C PRO A 154 3.41 -19.97 19.55
N GLU A 155 4.22 -19.19 18.86
CA GLU A 155 5.42 -18.57 19.40
C GLU A 155 5.15 -17.32 20.23
N ALA A 156 4.08 -16.56 19.92
CA ALA A 156 3.67 -15.34 20.61
C ALA A 156 2.27 -14.89 20.14
N ASP A 157 1.67 -13.97 20.87
CA ASP A 157 0.43 -13.30 20.47
C ASP A 157 0.61 -12.54 19.15
N GLU A 158 -0.26 -12.76 18.18
CA GLU A 158 -0.12 -12.17 16.84
C GLU A 158 -0.35 -10.65 16.82
N ALA A 159 -1.12 -10.10 17.78
CA ALA A 159 -1.31 -8.66 17.89
C ALA A 159 -0.06 -7.98 18.47
N GLU A 160 0.64 -8.63 19.40
CA GLU A 160 1.93 -8.15 19.90
C GLU A 160 3.02 -8.22 18.83
N LEU A 161 3.09 -9.32 18.06
CA LEU A 161 4.02 -9.42 16.93
C LEU A 161 3.76 -8.32 15.91
N ARG A 162 2.51 -8.06 15.57
CA ARG A 162 2.11 -7.01 14.62
C ARG A 162 2.43 -5.61 15.16
N GLU A 163 2.24 -5.37 16.46
CA GLU A 163 2.63 -4.12 17.09
C GLU A 163 4.14 -3.89 16.97
N GLN A 164 4.96 -4.92 17.23
CA GLN A 164 6.41 -4.81 17.09
C GLN A 164 6.85 -4.60 15.64
N GLU A 165 6.29 -5.30 14.68
CA GLU A 165 6.55 -5.04 13.25
C GLU A 165 6.20 -3.60 12.88
N SER A 166 5.12 -3.05 13.44
CA SER A 166 4.69 -1.65 13.24
C SER A 166 5.68 -0.64 13.84
N ILE A 167 6.28 -0.97 14.98
CA ILE A 167 7.32 -0.15 15.61
C ILE A 167 8.57 -0.12 14.71
N VAL A 168 9.01 -1.28 14.21
CA VAL A 168 10.14 -1.37 13.27
C VAL A 168 9.87 -0.58 12.00
N LEU A 169 8.65 -0.67 11.43
CA LEU A 169 8.25 0.14 10.29
C LEU A 169 8.31 1.65 10.62
N ARG A 170 7.84 2.04 11.82
CA ARG A 170 7.88 3.44 12.27
C ARG A 170 9.32 3.94 12.40
N GLU A 171 10.26 3.13 12.88
CA GLU A 171 11.68 3.49 12.94
C GLU A 171 12.25 3.84 11.55
N LYS A 172 11.85 3.12 10.48
CA LYS A 172 12.22 3.47 9.10
C LYS A 172 11.63 4.82 8.69
N ILE A 173 10.34 5.04 9.00
CA ILE A 173 9.66 6.31 8.74
C ILE A 173 10.34 7.47 9.47
N ASP A 174 10.69 7.28 10.74
CA ASP A 174 11.37 8.30 11.53
C ASP A 174 12.78 8.61 11.01
N ALA A 175 13.50 7.60 10.51
CA ALA A 175 14.79 7.78 9.86
C ALA A 175 14.68 8.63 8.59
N LEU A 176 13.63 8.41 7.77
CA LEU A 176 13.34 9.23 6.59
C LEU A 176 13.03 10.67 6.98
N PHE A 177 12.19 10.91 7.99
CA PHE A 177 11.92 12.26 8.51
C PHE A 177 13.15 12.92 9.15
N HIS A 178 14.05 12.15 9.72
CA HIS A 178 15.30 12.69 10.25
C HIS A 178 16.20 13.16 9.11
N ALA A 179 16.25 12.43 8.01
CA ALA A 179 17.03 12.82 6.82
C ALA A 179 16.44 14.02 6.10
N ASP A 180 15.11 14.04 5.94
CA ASP A 180 14.37 15.14 5.34
C ASP A 180 13.01 15.34 6.05
N PRO A 181 12.87 16.37 6.91
CA PRO A 181 11.62 16.65 7.61
C PRO A 181 10.43 16.99 6.71
N ASN A 182 10.67 17.37 5.47
CA ASN A 182 9.64 17.74 4.48
C ASN A 182 9.46 16.66 3.39
N ILE A 183 10.03 15.49 3.56
CA ILE A 183 9.98 14.40 2.59
C ILE A 183 8.58 14.16 2.04
N ASN A 184 8.45 13.97 0.73
CA ASN A 184 7.26 13.45 0.08
C ASN A 184 7.24 11.92 0.26
N LEU A 185 6.55 11.44 1.30
CA LEU A 185 6.51 10.02 1.67
C LEU A 185 5.09 9.47 1.61
N VAL A 186 4.94 8.33 0.93
CA VAL A 186 3.73 7.50 0.94
C VAL A 186 4.04 6.18 1.65
N VAL A 187 3.35 5.91 2.75
CA VAL A 187 3.42 4.63 3.47
C VAL A 187 2.11 3.88 3.24
N LEU A 188 2.18 2.67 2.67
CA LEU A 188 0.98 1.97 2.25
C LEU A 188 1.12 0.46 2.36
N GLY A 189 -0.02 -0.24 2.27
CA GLY A 189 -0.09 -1.70 2.27
C GLY A 189 -1.15 -2.24 3.20
N ASP A 190 -1.07 -3.55 3.44
CA ASP A 190 -1.94 -4.27 4.37
C ASP A 190 -1.32 -4.25 5.78
N PHE A 191 -1.92 -3.47 6.66
CA PHE A 191 -1.45 -3.37 8.06
C PHE A 191 -2.11 -4.40 8.97
N ASN A 192 -3.02 -5.21 8.44
CA ASN A 192 -3.71 -6.29 9.14
C ASN A 192 -4.44 -5.86 10.42
N ASP A 193 -4.69 -4.55 10.59
CA ASP A 193 -5.37 -4.04 11.78
C ASP A 193 -6.19 -2.77 11.50
N LYS A 194 -7.13 -2.48 12.42
CA LYS A 194 -7.99 -1.31 12.33
C LYS A 194 -7.22 -0.04 12.71
N LYS A 195 -7.71 1.12 12.26
CA LYS A 195 -7.07 2.43 12.45
C LYS A 195 -6.75 2.77 13.91
N ASP A 196 -7.57 2.29 14.86
CA ASP A 196 -7.43 2.61 16.29
C ASP A 196 -6.63 1.57 17.08
N SER A 197 -6.12 0.53 16.43
CA SER A 197 -5.24 -0.45 17.05
C SER A 197 -3.90 0.15 17.43
N LYS A 198 -3.19 -0.52 18.37
CA LYS A 198 -1.84 -0.11 18.76
C LYS A 198 -0.87 -0.15 17.59
N SER A 199 -0.95 -1.19 16.75
CA SER A 199 -0.10 -1.38 15.58
C SER A 199 -0.28 -0.24 14.58
N THR A 200 -1.49 0.07 14.15
CA THR A 200 -1.75 1.13 13.18
C THR A 200 -1.40 2.53 13.74
N ARG A 201 -1.69 2.76 15.03
CA ARG A 201 -1.28 4.01 15.71
C ARG A 201 0.24 4.16 15.80
N ALA A 202 0.98 3.06 15.98
CA ALA A 202 2.44 3.09 15.95
C ALA A 202 2.96 3.56 14.59
N VAL A 203 2.41 3.02 13.48
CA VAL A 203 2.78 3.47 12.12
C VAL A 203 2.44 4.95 11.91
N ILE A 204 1.24 5.40 12.30
CA ILE A 204 0.83 6.81 12.18
C ILE A 204 1.82 7.72 12.92
N GLY A 205 2.27 7.34 14.10
CA GLY A 205 3.15 8.15 14.93
C GLY A 205 2.43 9.32 15.59
N ARG A 206 3.20 10.32 16.03
CA ARG A 206 2.68 11.49 16.78
C ARG A 206 3.37 12.79 16.38
N GLY A 207 2.74 13.91 16.72
CA GLY A 207 3.31 15.26 16.55
C GLY A 207 3.44 15.68 15.10
N LYS A 208 4.45 16.48 14.79
CA LYS A 208 4.65 17.07 13.45
C LYS A 208 4.96 16.06 12.34
N HIS A 209 5.43 14.87 12.71
CA HIS A 209 5.75 13.77 11.79
C HIS A 209 4.68 12.66 11.82
N ALA A 210 3.49 12.94 12.34
CA ALA A 210 2.37 12.02 12.24
C ALA A 210 1.94 11.88 10.78
N LEU A 211 1.73 10.63 10.33
CA LEU A 211 1.21 10.37 9.00
C LEU A 211 -0.29 10.68 8.93
N ILE A 212 -0.73 11.11 7.76
CA ILE A 212 -2.11 11.45 7.44
C ILE A 212 -2.73 10.28 6.69
N ASP A 213 -3.76 9.67 7.27
CA ASP A 213 -4.52 8.58 6.64
C ASP A 213 -5.45 9.17 5.57
N THR A 214 -5.29 8.75 4.31
CA THR A 214 -6.11 9.24 3.19
C THR A 214 -7.55 8.76 3.25
N ARG A 215 -7.83 7.70 4.00
CA ARG A 215 -9.16 7.11 4.19
C ARG A 215 -9.94 6.95 2.89
N PRO A 216 -9.46 6.15 1.93
CA PRO A 216 -10.18 5.90 0.69
C PRO A 216 -11.58 5.36 0.96
N ALA A 217 -12.54 5.72 0.10
CA ALA A 217 -13.93 5.27 0.20
C ALA A 217 -14.45 4.83 -1.17
N GLU A 218 -15.56 4.09 -1.17
CA GLU A 218 -16.26 3.78 -2.41
C GLU A 218 -16.81 5.04 -3.06
N ARG A 219 -16.81 5.07 -4.39
CA ARG A 219 -17.46 6.10 -5.21
C ARG A 219 -18.89 5.66 -5.56
N ASN A 220 -19.74 5.61 -4.55
CA ASN A 220 -21.13 5.17 -4.69
C ASN A 220 -22.15 6.32 -4.56
N GLY A 221 -21.68 7.58 -4.46
CA GLY A 221 -22.52 8.75 -4.25
C GLY A 221 -22.91 9.01 -2.79
N ASP A 222 -22.53 8.13 -1.85
CA ASP A 222 -22.77 8.30 -0.41
C ASP A 222 -21.57 8.98 0.26
N ASP A 223 -21.25 10.18 -0.18
CA ASP A 223 -20.13 11.00 0.28
C ASP A 223 -20.53 12.14 1.22
N GLN A 224 -21.82 12.13 1.65
CA GLN A 224 -22.35 13.17 2.50
C GLN A 224 -21.64 13.22 3.86
N PRO A 225 -21.34 14.41 4.38
CA PRO A 225 -20.78 14.54 5.72
C PRO A 225 -21.72 13.95 6.76
N ASN A 226 -21.14 13.41 7.85
CA ASN A 226 -21.95 12.93 8.96
C ASN A 226 -22.72 14.13 9.58
N PRO A 227 -24.03 14.00 9.84
CA PRO A 227 -24.80 15.05 10.53
C PRO A 227 -24.19 15.45 11.89
N ASN A 228 -23.53 14.52 12.56
CA ASN A 228 -22.75 14.81 13.76
C ASN A 228 -21.26 15.00 13.39
N PRO A 229 -20.70 16.23 13.52
CA PRO A 229 -19.33 16.51 13.12
C PRO A 229 -18.26 15.77 13.94
N ARG A 230 -18.66 15.12 15.04
CA ARG A 230 -17.74 14.27 15.85
C ARG A 230 -17.47 12.90 15.20
N TYR A 231 -18.26 12.51 14.23
CA TYR A 231 -18.13 11.23 13.53
C TYR A 231 -17.58 11.42 12.11
N GLU A 232 -16.85 10.43 11.66
CA GLU A 232 -16.38 10.34 10.28
C GLU A 232 -17.57 10.34 9.28
N PRO A 233 -17.37 10.77 8.03
CA PRO A 233 -18.39 10.67 6.99
C PRO A 233 -18.95 9.25 6.88
N ARG A 234 -20.23 9.12 6.52
CA ARG A 234 -20.90 7.83 6.32
C ARG A 234 -20.54 7.22 4.96
N THR A 235 -19.24 6.97 4.76
CA THR A 235 -18.73 6.39 3.52
C THR A 235 -18.34 4.93 3.75
N ILE A 236 -18.43 4.11 2.71
CA ILE A 236 -17.98 2.71 2.76
C ILE A 236 -16.47 2.71 2.59
N THR A 237 -15.74 2.30 3.63
CA THR A 237 -14.27 2.35 3.68
C THR A 237 -13.61 1.00 3.94
N TRP A 238 -14.38 -0.10 4.08
CA TRP A 238 -13.79 -1.41 4.29
C TRP A 238 -13.01 -1.88 3.06
N THR A 239 -11.91 -2.57 3.30
CA THR A 239 -11.02 -3.05 2.25
C THR A 239 -10.88 -4.56 2.21
N HIS A 240 -11.24 -5.25 3.29
CA HIS A 240 -11.10 -6.69 3.44
C HIS A 240 -12.39 -7.32 3.94
N HIS A 241 -12.75 -8.47 3.37
CA HIS A 241 -13.87 -9.32 3.78
C HIS A 241 -13.35 -10.65 4.31
N TYR A 242 -13.57 -10.91 5.59
CA TYR A 242 -13.26 -12.20 6.18
C TYR A 242 -14.46 -13.14 6.09
N GLY A 243 -14.49 -13.95 5.02
CA GLY A 243 -15.64 -14.78 4.68
C GLY A 243 -16.01 -15.86 5.71
N LYS A 244 -15.07 -16.27 6.57
CA LYS A 244 -15.36 -17.25 7.64
C LYS A 244 -16.33 -16.70 8.70
N GLU A 245 -16.28 -15.40 8.99
CA GLU A 245 -17.08 -14.73 10.01
C GLU A 245 -18.02 -13.69 9.42
N ASP A 246 -18.07 -13.56 8.08
CA ASP A 246 -18.83 -12.54 7.37
C ASP A 246 -18.58 -11.13 7.92
N THR A 247 -17.30 -10.81 8.16
CA THR A 247 -16.92 -9.52 8.72
C THR A 247 -16.14 -8.68 7.73
N TYR A 248 -16.39 -7.36 7.78
CA TYR A 248 -15.77 -6.36 6.90
C TYR A 248 -14.89 -5.44 7.72
N SER A 249 -13.67 -5.19 7.27
CA SER A 249 -12.74 -4.32 7.97
C SER A 249 -11.88 -3.49 7.03
N ARG A 250 -11.45 -2.31 7.49
CA ARG A 250 -10.46 -1.50 6.81
C ARG A 250 -9.11 -1.81 7.43
N ILE A 251 -8.25 -2.50 6.69
CA ILE A 251 -6.92 -2.93 7.12
C ILE A 251 -5.82 -2.57 6.12
N ASP A 252 -6.21 -2.13 4.91
CA ASP A 252 -5.32 -1.57 3.92
C ASP A 252 -5.31 -0.04 4.02
N TYR A 253 -4.14 0.55 3.88
CA TYR A 253 -3.92 1.98 4.09
C TYR A 253 -3.05 2.60 3.02
N ILE A 254 -3.29 3.89 2.75
CA ILE A 254 -2.37 4.82 2.10
C ILE A 254 -2.24 6.00 3.06
N MET A 255 -1.06 6.13 3.65
CA MET A 255 -0.75 7.19 4.61
C MET A 255 0.33 8.11 4.06
N LEU A 256 0.21 9.38 4.32
CA LEU A 256 1.03 10.43 3.74
C LEU A 256 1.84 11.17 4.80
N SER A 257 3.07 11.53 4.49
CA SER A 257 3.77 12.57 5.23
C SER A 257 3.05 13.91 5.09
N PRO A 258 3.27 14.87 6.01
CA PRO A 258 2.74 16.23 5.85
C PRO A 258 3.16 16.90 4.53
N GLY A 259 4.38 16.64 4.02
CA GLY A 259 4.84 17.09 2.70
C GLY A 259 3.94 16.57 1.60
N MET A 260 3.87 15.24 1.47
CA MET A 260 3.07 14.58 0.45
C MET A 260 1.57 14.93 0.48
N ALA A 261 1.05 15.26 1.65
CA ALA A 261 -0.37 15.59 1.83
C ALA A 261 -0.77 16.94 1.20
N ARG A 262 0.17 17.83 0.88
CA ARG A 262 -0.09 19.10 0.17
C ARG A 262 -0.47 18.85 -1.29
N GLU A 263 0.07 17.79 -1.87
CA GLU A 263 -0.06 17.44 -3.28
C GLU A 263 -1.21 16.45 -3.52
N TRP A 264 -1.85 16.00 -2.45
CA TRP A 264 -2.89 14.99 -2.49
C TRP A 264 -4.22 15.53 -3.04
N ASP A 265 -4.68 14.89 -4.12
CA ASP A 265 -6.02 15.07 -4.67
C ASP A 265 -7.02 14.17 -3.92
N ARG A 266 -7.69 14.76 -2.94
CA ARG A 266 -8.65 14.03 -2.08
C ARG A 266 -9.85 13.50 -2.86
N GLN A 267 -10.30 14.19 -3.89
CA GLN A 267 -11.46 13.81 -4.69
C GLN A 267 -11.19 12.57 -5.53
N ASN A 268 -9.92 12.37 -5.90
CA ASN A 268 -9.48 11.23 -6.69
C ASN A 268 -8.80 10.13 -5.85
N THR A 269 -9.26 10.00 -4.58
CA THR A 269 -8.88 8.92 -3.65
C THR A 269 -10.06 7.99 -3.46
N PHE A 270 -9.88 6.69 -3.71
CA PHE A 270 -11.01 5.76 -3.75
C PHE A 270 -10.65 4.31 -3.45
N ILE A 271 -11.67 3.53 -3.08
CA ILE A 271 -11.65 2.06 -3.14
C ILE A 271 -12.23 1.64 -4.48
N LEU A 272 -11.52 0.78 -5.21
CA LEU A 272 -12.02 0.23 -6.46
C LEU A 272 -13.19 -0.71 -6.18
N THR A 273 -14.33 -0.43 -6.80
CA THR A 273 -15.52 -1.26 -6.73
C THR A 273 -15.73 -1.95 -8.07
N GLN A 274 -15.79 -3.28 -8.07
CA GLN A 274 -16.04 -4.10 -9.25
C GLN A 274 -16.99 -5.24 -8.92
N THR A 275 -17.75 -5.68 -9.91
CA THR A 275 -18.56 -6.91 -9.81
C THR A 275 -17.63 -8.11 -9.61
N ASN A 276 -18.00 -9.03 -8.72
CA ASN A 276 -17.24 -10.26 -8.44
C ASN A 276 -15.76 -10.02 -8.04
N TRP A 277 -15.48 -8.91 -7.36
CA TRP A 277 -14.14 -8.54 -6.91
C TRP A 277 -13.50 -9.67 -6.07
N GLY A 278 -14.27 -10.37 -5.22
CA GLY A 278 -13.82 -11.45 -4.35
C GLY A 278 -13.31 -12.71 -5.07
N VAL A 279 -13.48 -12.82 -6.39
CA VAL A 279 -12.84 -13.89 -7.20
C VAL A 279 -11.33 -13.71 -7.25
N GLY A 280 -10.86 -12.47 -7.22
CA GLY A 280 -9.44 -12.14 -7.28
C GLY A 280 -8.75 -12.17 -5.93
N SER A 281 -9.38 -11.60 -4.91
CA SER A 281 -8.83 -11.43 -3.58
C SER A 281 -9.94 -11.16 -2.57
N ASP A 282 -9.73 -11.51 -1.31
CA ASP A 282 -10.55 -11.09 -0.17
C ASP A 282 -10.30 -9.61 0.23
N HIS A 283 -9.35 -8.94 -0.43
CA HIS A 283 -9.10 -7.50 -0.34
C HIS A 283 -9.61 -6.75 -1.56
N ARG A 284 -9.93 -5.46 -1.35
CA ARG A 284 -10.26 -4.51 -2.41
C ARG A 284 -9.11 -3.51 -2.58
N PRO A 285 -8.65 -3.25 -3.81
CA PRO A 285 -7.57 -2.31 -4.03
C PRO A 285 -8.00 -0.87 -3.76
N ILE A 286 -7.08 -0.08 -3.22
CA ILE A 286 -7.28 1.33 -2.88
C ILE A 286 -6.27 2.18 -3.63
N ALA A 287 -6.66 3.40 -3.98
CA ALA A 287 -5.82 4.34 -4.72
C ALA A 287 -5.96 5.77 -4.21
N ALA A 288 -4.87 6.52 -4.31
CA ALA A 288 -4.82 7.96 -4.11
C ALA A 288 -4.12 8.64 -5.30
N THR A 289 -4.57 9.82 -5.66
CA THR A 289 -4.00 10.63 -6.75
C THR A 289 -3.29 11.85 -6.19
N PHE A 290 -2.21 12.24 -6.85
CA PHE A 290 -1.35 13.35 -6.44
C PHE A 290 -1.00 14.24 -7.62
N ARG A 291 -0.64 15.49 -7.34
CA ARG A 291 -0.05 16.43 -8.30
C ARG A 291 1.47 16.39 -8.16
N ALA A 292 2.19 16.25 -9.26
CA ALA A 292 3.65 16.20 -9.26
C ALA A 292 4.24 17.62 -9.21
N VAL A 293 4.01 18.32 -8.11
CA VAL A 293 4.53 19.65 -7.79
C VAL A 293 5.03 19.66 -6.37
N ASN A 294 6.08 20.43 -6.08
CA ASN A 294 6.54 20.66 -4.70
C ASN A 294 5.87 21.96 -4.20
N GLU A 295 4.85 21.82 -3.36
CA GLU A 295 4.12 22.92 -2.71
C GLU A 295 4.65 23.28 -1.31
#